data_8030f1e3fd3a63e844edd329f9530b47
#
_entry.id   8030f1e3fd3a63e844edd329f9530b47
#
_cell.length_a   1.000
_cell.length_b   1.000
_cell.length_c   1.000
_cell.angle_alpha   90.00
_cell.angle_beta   90.00
_cell.angle_gamma   90.00
#
_symmetry.space_group_name_H-M   'P 1'
#
loop_
_entity.id
_entity.type
_entity.pdbx_description
1 polymer ?
#
loop_
_entity_poly.entity_id
_entity_poly.type
_entity_poly.pdbx_seq_one_letter_code
_entity_poly.pdbx_strand_id
1 'polypeptide(L)'
;NRCVVCPRNGNCGLQQVAYDLNILEIPFKQEPEYQPWDKNFPLIRNSAKCIKCMRCVQVCDKIQGLGIWDVEGTGSRTTVNVAGHKTIGEANCALCGQCITHCPVGALSERDDTEKVWEAIENKEKIVVAQVAPAVRTAWGEELGLSGADAPVGKIFDALKRMGVDYAFDTVFSADLTIMEESTEFISRFTSGELKDRPMF
;
A
#
# COMPACT_ATOMS: atom_id res chain seq x y z
N ASN A 1 -6.74 -21.65 -9.22
CA ASN A 1 -6.40 -20.23 -9.41
C ASN A 1 -7.66 -19.41 -9.63
N ARG A 2 -7.68 -18.17 -9.11
CA ARG A 2 -8.83 -17.25 -9.23
C ARG A 2 -8.61 -16.26 -10.37
N CYS A 3 -8.55 -16.76 -11.59
CA CYS A 3 -8.24 -15.95 -12.78
C CYS A 3 -9.18 -14.76 -12.95
N VAL A 4 -10.48 -14.92 -12.69
CA VAL A 4 -11.49 -13.85 -12.88
C VAL A 4 -11.19 -12.60 -12.03
N VAL A 5 -10.62 -12.76 -10.84
CA VAL A 5 -10.29 -11.66 -9.92
C VAL A 5 -8.78 -11.40 -9.82
N CYS A 6 -8.02 -11.93 -10.75
CA CYS A 6 -6.56 -11.76 -10.79
C CYS A 6 -6.20 -10.55 -11.68
N PRO A 7 -5.33 -9.63 -11.24
CA PRO A 7 -4.88 -8.50 -12.06
C PRO A 7 -4.10 -8.92 -13.31
N ARG A 8 -3.65 -10.17 -13.37
CA ARG A 8 -2.96 -10.75 -14.55
C ARG A 8 -3.90 -11.50 -15.48
N ASN A 9 -5.22 -11.44 -15.27
CA ASN A 9 -6.17 -12.12 -16.16
C ASN A 9 -6.04 -11.60 -17.60
N GLY A 10 -5.95 -12.51 -18.57
CA GLY A 10 -5.75 -12.17 -19.98
C GLY A 10 -4.29 -11.83 -20.38
N ASN A 11 -3.39 -11.57 -19.41
CA ASN A 11 -1.96 -11.35 -19.64
C ASN A 11 -1.14 -12.21 -18.65
N CYS A 12 -1.26 -13.53 -18.79
CA CYS A 12 -0.68 -14.50 -17.86
C CYS A 12 -0.11 -15.70 -18.61
N GLY A 13 1.20 -15.93 -18.48
CA GLY A 13 1.87 -17.08 -19.12
C GLY A 13 1.31 -18.44 -18.68
N LEU A 14 0.81 -18.55 -17.42
CA LEU A 14 0.14 -19.79 -16.97
C LEU A 14 -1.18 -20.04 -17.72
N GLN A 15 -1.98 -18.99 -17.97
CA GLN A 15 -3.20 -19.11 -18.77
C GLN A 15 -2.86 -19.51 -20.22
N GLN A 16 -1.82 -18.92 -20.80
CA GLN A 16 -1.38 -19.26 -22.15
C GLN A 16 -0.98 -20.73 -22.24
N VAL A 17 -0.11 -21.21 -21.34
CA VAL A 17 0.30 -22.62 -21.29
C VAL A 17 -0.89 -23.56 -21.10
N ALA A 18 -1.84 -23.20 -20.22
CA ALA A 18 -3.04 -24.01 -20.01
C ALA A 18 -3.91 -24.08 -21.29
N TYR A 19 -4.00 -22.96 -22.01
CA TYR A 19 -4.71 -22.90 -23.28
C TYR A 19 -4.02 -23.75 -24.36
N ASP A 20 -2.70 -23.61 -24.52
CA ASP A 20 -1.90 -24.36 -25.52
C ASP A 20 -1.94 -25.86 -25.28
N LEU A 21 -2.04 -26.28 -24.00
CA LEU A 21 -2.16 -27.70 -23.63
C LEU A 21 -3.61 -28.18 -23.54
N ASN A 22 -4.59 -27.34 -23.93
CA ASN A 22 -6.02 -27.64 -23.86
C ASN A 22 -6.48 -28.15 -22.48
N ILE A 23 -5.96 -27.56 -21.40
CA ILE A 23 -6.35 -27.91 -20.02
C ILE A 23 -7.66 -27.20 -19.69
N LEU A 24 -8.78 -27.90 -19.87
CA LEU A 24 -10.13 -27.37 -19.58
C LEU A 24 -10.57 -27.65 -18.14
N GLU A 25 -10.07 -28.72 -17.56
CA GLU A 25 -10.42 -29.15 -16.21
C GLU A 25 -9.18 -29.41 -15.35
N ILE A 26 -9.29 -29.13 -14.07
CA ILE A 26 -8.25 -29.43 -13.09
C ILE A 26 -8.70 -30.61 -12.27
N PRO A 27 -8.05 -31.79 -12.35
CA PRO A 27 -8.51 -33.03 -11.70
C PRO A 27 -8.30 -32.98 -10.18
N PHE A 28 -7.59 -31.99 -9.66
CA PHE A 28 -7.32 -31.87 -8.25
C PHE A 28 -8.30 -30.94 -7.57
N LYS A 29 -8.90 -31.39 -6.47
CA LYS A 29 -9.73 -30.55 -5.62
C LYS A 29 -8.88 -29.40 -5.05
N GLN A 30 -9.31 -28.17 -5.29
CA GLN A 30 -8.69 -26.99 -4.75
C GLN A 30 -9.53 -26.45 -3.59
N GLU A 31 -8.95 -26.40 -2.41
CA GLU A 31 -9.50 -25.69 -1.27
C GLU A 31 -8.66 -24.43 -1.07
N PRO A 32 -9.17 -23.24 -1.43
CA PRO A 32 -8.45 -22.00 -1.18
C PRO A 32 -8.26 -21.81 0.33
N GLU A 33 -7.02 -21.70 0.74
CA GLU A 33 -6.68 -21.46 2.14
C GLU A 33 -6.98 -19.99 2.48
N TYR A 34 -8.00 -19.76 3.29
CA TYR A 34 -8.30 -18.45 3.86
C TYR A 34 -7.66 -18.37 5.24
N GLN A 35 -6.67 -17.51 5.39
CA GLN A 35 -6.14 -17.17 6.69
C GLN A 35 -6.77 -15.87 7.20
N PRO A 36 -7.09 -15.78 8.50
CA PRO A 36 -7.57 -14.55 9.11
C PRO A 36 -6.60 -13.40 8.85
N TRP A 37 -7.15 -12.22 8.58
CA TRP A 37 -6.35 -11.01 8.38
C TRP A 37 -7.07 -9.82 9.01
N ASP A 38 -6.31 -8.94 9.65
CA ASP A 38 -6.85 -7.71 10.20
C ASP A 38 -7.19 -6.73 9.06
N LYS A 39 -8.48 -6.55 8.81
CA LYS A 39 -8.99 -5.65 7.78
C LYS A 39 -8.85 -4.15 8.13
N ASN A 40 -8.53 -3.83 9.39
CA ASN A 40 -8.29 -2.46 9.81
C ASN A 40 -6.84 -2.03 9.53
N PHE A 41 -5.94 -2.99 9.34
CA PHE A 41 -4.55 -2.69 9.00
C PHE A 41 -4.47 -2.12 7.57
N PRO A 42 -3.60 -1.10 7.31
CA PRO A 42 -3.49 -0.47 5.98
C PRO A 42 -3.08 -1.42 4.85
N LEU A 43 -2.37 -2.49 5.16
CA LEU A 43 -1.99 -3.54 4.22
C LEU A 43 -2.97 -4.71 4.34
N ILE A 44 -3.61 -5.07 3.24
CA ILE A 44 -4.57 -6.17 3.14
C ILE A 44 -3.91 -7.38 2.48
N ARG A 45 -4.19 -8.58 3.01
CA ARG A 45 -3.75 -9.84 2.45
C ARG A 45 -4.92 -10.77 2.14
N ASN A 46 -4.91 -11.31 0.94
CA ASN A 46 -5.80 -12.39 0.52
C ASN A 46 -4.97 -13.65 0.18
N SER A 47 -4.82 -14.54 1.16
CA SER A 47 -4.03 -15.78 1.01
C SER A 47 -4.52 -16.68 -0.11
N ALA A 48 -5.83 -16.66 -0.41
CA ALA A 48 -6.42 -17.46 -1.48
C ALA A 48 -5.97 -17.04 -2.91
N LYS A 49 -5.47 -15.81 -3.08
CA LYS A 49 -4.85 -15.36 -4.35
C LYS A 49 -3.38 -15.71 -4.45
N CYS A 50 -2.71 -16.02 -3.33
CA CYS A 50 -1.27 -16.19 -3.26
C CYS A 50 -0.79 -17.39 -4.08
N ILE A 51 0.14 -17.18 -5.00
CA ILE A 51 0.80 -18.23 -5.80
C ILE A 51 2.13 -18.68 -5.21
N LYS A 52 2.46 -18.24 -4.01
CA LYS A 52 3.67 -18.62 -3.25
C LYS A 52 4.97 -18.33 -4.02
N CYS A 53 5.01 -17.21 -4.76
CA CYS A 53 6.17 -16.80 -5.57
C CYS A 53 7.33 -16.20 -4.76
N MET A 54 7.16 -15.96 -3.48
CA MET A 54 8.14 -15.45 -2.50
C MET A 54 8.67 -14.02 -2.79
N ARG A 55 8.13 -13.29 -3.75
CA ARG A 55 8.63 -11.94 -4.09
C ARG A 55 8.47 -10.96 -2.92
N CYS A 56 7.35 -11.03 -2.18
CA CYS A 56 7.14 -10.20 -1.00
C CYS A 56 8.14 -10.51 0.13
N VAL A 57 8.50 -11.78 0.31
CA VAL A 57 9.54 -12.21 1.26
C VAL A 57 10.88 -11.60 0.85
N GLN A 58 11.28 -11.79 -0.41
CA GLN A 58 12.57 -11.31 -0.91
C GLN A 58 12.71 -9.78 -0.85
N VAL A 59 11.71 -9.04 -1.30
CA VAL A 59 11.77 -7.57 -1.27
C VAL A 59 11.79 -7.04 0.16
N CYS A 60 11.01 -7.64 1.07
CA CYS A 60 10.95 -7.21 2.46
C CYS A 60 12.23 -7.52 3.24
N ASP A 61 12.82 -8.70 3.02
CA ASP A 61 14.04 -9.12 3.70
C ASP A 61 15.31 -8.51 3.06
N LYS A 62 15.49 -8.69 1.74
CA LYS A 62 16.75 -8.34 1.08
C LYS A 62 16.88 -6.87 0.68
N ILE A 63 15.77 -6.20 0.38
CA ILE A 63 15.79 -4.82 -0.09
C ILE A 63 15.42 -3.86 1.04
N GLN A 64 14.34 -4.15 1.78
CA GLN A 64 13.88 -3.29 2.87
C GLN A 64 14.56 -3.60 4.22
N GLY A 65 15.16 -4.78 4.37
CA GLY A 65 15.81 -5.21 5.61
C GLY A 65 14.86 -5.44 6.80
N LEU A 66 13.55 -5.59 6.55
CA LEU A 66 12.52 -5.66 7.59
C LEU A 66 12.12 -7.09 7.97
N GLY A 67 12.16 -8.04 7.02
CA GLY A 67 11.85 -9.45 7.27
C GLY A 67 10.43 -9.71 7.79
N ILE A 68 9.44 -8.91 7.36
CA ILE A 68 8.05 -9.05 7.82
C ILE A 68 7.39 -10.34 7.32
N TRP A 69 7.73 -10.76 6.10
CA TRP A 69 7.16 -11.94 5.46
C TRP A 69 8.10 -13.13 5.54
N ASP A 70 7.55 -14.29 5.82
CA ASP A 70 8.29 -15.55 5.83
C ASP A 70 7.45 -16.70 5.25
N VAL A 71 8.11 -17.83 5.05
CA VAL A 71 7.51 -19.06 4.54
C VAL A 71 7.20 -19.97 5.70
N GLU A 72 5.95 -20.38 5.81
CA GLU A 72 5.48 -21.32 6.81
C GLU A 72 5.07 -22.65 6.17
N GLY A 73 5.22 -23.74 6.91
CA GLY A 73 4.85 -25.08 6.49
C GLY A 73 5.78 -25.68 5.44
N THR A 74 5.48 -26.89 5.02
CA THR A 74 6.27 -27.65 4.07
C THR A 74 5.38 -28.36 3.04
N GLY A 75 5.91 -28.60 1.85
CA GLY A 75 5.19 -29.28 0.77
C GLY A 75 3.91 -28.54 0.36
N SER A 76 2.80 -29.26 0.29
CA SER A 76 1.49 -28.69 -0.09
C SER A 76 0.96 -27.65 0.91
N ARG A 77 1.40 -27.72 2.16
CA ARG A 77 1.01 -26.78 3.23
C ARG A 77 1.86 -25.52 3.29
N THR A 78 2.85 -25.39 2.41
CA THR A 78 3.65 -24.17 2.34
C THR A 78 2.75 -22.96 2.10
N THR A 79 2.92 -21.92 2.92
CA THR A 79 2.25 -20.64 2.77
C THR A 79 3.23 -19.51 3.05
N VAL A 80 2.92 -18.31 2.56
CA VAL A 80 3.65 -17.09 2.94
C VAL A 80 2.83 -16.39 4.01
N ASN A 81 3.42 -16.09 5.14
CA ASN A 81 2.75 -15.44 6.25
C ASN A 81 3.65 -14.41 6.94
N VAL A 82 3.16 -13.75 7.97
CA VAL A 82 3.97 -12.87 8.81
C VAL A 82 4.95 -13.70 9.63
N ALA A 83 6.23 -13.30 9.61
CA ALA A 83 7.31 -14.02 10.27
C ALA A 83 7.04 -14.22 11.77
N GLY A 84 7.41 -15.40 12.29
CA GLY A 84 7.31 -15.73 13.70
C GLY A 84 5.87 -15.89 14.20
N HIS A 85 4.93 -16.24 13.33
CA HIS A 85 3.50 -16.42 13.65
C HIS A 85 2.83 -15.19 14.29
N LYS A 86 3.37 -14.00 14.05
CA LYS A 86 2.83 -12.73 14.53
C LYS A 86 1.65 -12.28 13.69
N THR A 87 0.82 -11.44 14.27
CA THR A 87 -0.11 -10.61 13.49
C THR A 87 0.67 -9.51 12.76
N ILE A 88 0.10 -8.95 11.70
CA ILE A 88 0.77 -7.87 10.96
C ILE A 88 0.96 -6.60 11.83
N GLY A 89 0.08 -6.34 12.78
CA GLY A 89 0.19 -5.23 13.73
C GLY A 89 1.35 -5.40 14.71
N GLU A 90 1.75 -6.64 15.03
CA GLU A 90 2.87 -6.96 15.93
C GLU A 90 4.22 -7.01 15.21
N ALA A 91 4.22 -7.00 13.89
CA ALA A 91 5.41 -7.27 13.08
C ALA A 91 6.30 -6.03 12.81
N ASN A 92 6.00 -4.86 13.38
CA ASN A 92 6.72 -3.60 13.14
C ASN A 92 6.87 -3.27 11.63
N CYS A 93 5.80 -3.49 10.86
CA CYS A 93 5.79 -3.18 9.43
C CYS A 93 5.93 -1.67 9.19
N ALA A 94 6.88 -1.25 8.37
CA ALA A 94 7.11 0.16 8.02
C ALA A 94 6.08 0.71 7.01
N LEU A 95 5.09 -0.07 6.58
CA LEU A 95 4.04 0.31 5.61
C LEU A 95 4.59 0.87 4.28
N CYS A 96 5.78 0.45 3.86
CA CYS A 96 6.45 0.95 2.66
C CYS A 96 5.78 0.55 1.33
N GLY A 97 4.82 -0.39 1.33
CA GLY A 97 4.08 -0.84 0.14
C GLY A 97 4.85 -1.72 -0.86
N GLN A 98 6.16 -1.95 -0.68
CA GLN A 98 6.98 -2.68 -1.66
C GLN A 98 6.50 -4.11 -1.90
N CYS A 99 5.95 -4.77 -0.90
CA CYS A 99 5.37 -6.10 -1.05
C CYS A 99 4.09 -6.10 -1.92
N ILE A 100 3.34 -5.00 -1.95
CA ILE A 100 2.17 -4.81 -2.82
C ILE A 100 2.62 -4.72 -4.27
N THR A 101 3.55 -3.81 -4.58
CA THR A 101 4.02 -3.55 -5.95
C THR A 101 4.71 -4.78 -6.57
N HIS A 102 5.32 -5.64 -5.74
CA HIS A 102 5.96 -6.88 -6.19
C HIS A 102 5.02 -8.08 -6.24
N CYS A 103 3.76 -7.96 -5.78
CA CYS A 103 2.80 -9.05 -5.81
C CYS A 103 2.16 -9.21 -7.21
N PRO A 104 2.48 -10.28 -7.98
CA PRO A 104 2.01 -10.38 -9.36
C PRO A 104 0.52 -10.71 -9.48
N VAL A 105 -0.15 -11.07 -8.40
CA VAL A 105 -1.54 -11.58 -8.41
C VAL A 105 -2.48 -10.78 -7.50
N GLY A 106 -2.02 -9.65 -6.95
CA GLY A 106 -2.82 -8.84 -6.03
C GLY A 106 -3.28 -9.61 -4.78
N ALA A 107 -2.43 -10.52 -4.27
CA ALA A 107 -2.67 -11.16 -2.98
C ALA A 107 -2.35 -10.23 -1.81
N LEU A 108 -1.59 -9.18 -2.06
CA LEU A 108 -1.32 -8.06 -1.18
C LEU A 108 -1.84 -6.80 -1.87
N SER A 109 -2.56 -5.98 -1.14
CA SER A 109 -3.11 -4.71 -1.61
C SER A 109 -3.17 -3.71 -0.45
N GLU A 110 -3.36 -2.47 -0.77
CA GLU A 110 -3.76 -1.43 0.17
C GLU A 110 -5.20 -1.64 0.64
N ARG A 111 -5.53 -1.09 1.81
CA ARG A 111 -6.91 -1.01 2.27
C ARG A 111 -7.65 0.06 1.45
N ASP A 112 -8.78 -0.31 0.90
CA ASP A 112 -9.67 0.62 0.22
C ASP A 112 -10.59 1.31 1.24
N ASP A 113 -10.40 2.60 1.40
CA ASP A 113 -11.21 3.46 2.28
C ASP A 113 -12.16 4.39 1.48
N THR A 114 -12.31 4.17 0.18
CA THR A 114 -13.10 5.03 -0.72
C THR A 114 -14.55 5.19 -0.24
N GLU A 115 -15.20 4.08 0.15
CA GLU A 115 -16.58 4.12 0.67
C GLU A 115 -16.68 4.97 1.93
N LYS A 116 -15.73 4.85 2.87
CA LYS A 116 -15.71 5.66 4.10
C LYS A 116 -15.57 7.16 3.81
N VAL A 117 -14.81 7.50 2.78
CA VAL A 117 -14.65 8.91 2.35
C VAL A 117 -15.97 9.43 1.79
N TRP A 118 -16.65 8.66 0.93
CA TRP A 118 -17.95 9.03 0.40
C TRP A 118 -19.01 9.17 1.50
N GLU A 119 -19.09 8.23 2.42
CA GLU A 119 -19.98 8.32 3.60
C GLU A 119 -19.69 9.59 4.43
N ALA A 120 -18.41 9.98 4.55
CA ALA A 120 -18.05 11.20 5.26
C ALA A 120 -18.49 12.46 4.51
N ILE A 121 -18.33 12.50 3.19
CA ILE A 121 -18.75 13.63 2.33
C ILE A 121 -20.28 13.79 2.32
N GLU A 122 -21.01 12.68 2.30
CA GLU A 122 -22.49 12.70 2.32
C GLU A 122 -23.06 13.11 3.68
N ASN A 123 -22.31 12.90 4.77
CA ASN A 123 -22.74 13.23 6.11
C ASN A 123 -22.57 14.75 6.37
N LYS A 124 -23.67 15.49 6.35
CA LYS A 124 -23.69 16.95 6.54
C LYS A 124 -23.28 17.44 7.95
N GLU A 125 -23.15 16.53 8.90
CA GLU A 125 -22.66 16.86 10.26
C GLU A 125 -21.12 16.83 10.35
N LYS A 126 -20.45 16.33 9.33
CA LYS A 126 -18.98 16.23 9.28
C LYS A 126 -18.39 17.33 8.41
N ILE A 127 -17.26 17.85 8.84
CA ILE A 127 -16.36 18.67 8.02
C ILE A 127 -15.29 17.75 7.46
N VAL A 128 -15.24 17.63 6.15
CA VAL A 128 -14.28 16.77 5.45
C VAL A 128 -13.07 17.59 5.02
N VAL A 129 -11.91 17.21 5.53
CA VAL A 129 -10.64 17.85 5.21
C VAL A 129 -9.74 16.86 4.46
N ALA A 130 -9.26 17.26 3.30
CA ALA A 130 -8.29 16.49 2.52
C ALA A 130 -6.90 17.13 2.57
N GLN A 131 -5.88 16.32 2.75
CA GLN A 131 -4.49 16.71 2.62
C GLN A 131 -3.86 15.90 1.48
N VAL A 132 -3.33 16.60 0.48
CA VAL A 132 -2.76 15.97 -0.72
C VAL A 132 -1.26 15.73 -0.51
N ALA A 133 -0.87 14.45 -0.48
CA ALA A 133 0.52 14.05 -0.34
C ALA A 133 1.37 14.45 -1.57
N PRO A 134 2.68 14.74 -1.41
CA PRO A 134 3.57 15.11 -2.52
C PRO A 134 3.60 14.09 -3.66
N ALA A 135 3.61 12.78 -3.33
CA ALA A 135 3.60 11.72 -4.33
C ALA A 135 2.30 11.71 -5.16
N VAL A 136 1.14 11.90 -4.53
CA VAL A 136 -0.15 12.00 -5.22
C VAL A 136 -0.18 13.24 -6.10
N ARG A 137 0.34 14.37 -5.61
CA ARG A 137 0.41 15.63 -6.36
C ARG A 137 1.15 15.47 -7.69
N THR A 138 2.20 14.64 -7.75
CA THR A 138 3.00 14.43 -8.96
C THR A 138 2.43 13.37 -9.90
N ALA A 139 1.72 12.36 -9.38
CA ALA A 139 1.31 11.18 -10.14
C ALA A 139 -0.18 11.16 -10.55
N TRP A 140 -1.04 11.99 -9.95
CA TRP A 140 -2.49 11.89 -10.15
C TRP A 140 -2.96 12.00 -11.61
N GLY A 141 -2.18 12.70 -12.45
CA GLY A 141 -2.51 12.89 -13.86
C GLY A 141 -2.16 11.70 -14.76
N GLU A 142 -1.29 10.79 -14.32
CA GLU A 142 -0.78 9.67 -15.13
C GLU A 142 -1.90 8.72 -15.56
N GLU A 143 -2.77 8.33 -14.65
CA GLU A 143 -3.92 7.45 -14.93
C GLU A 143 -4.94 8.10 -15.89
N LEU A 144 -4.95 9.43 -15.96
CA LEU A 144 -5.80 10.20 -16.86
C LEU A 144 -5.09 10.52 -18.19
N GLY A 145 -3.88 10.03 -18.39
CA GLY A 145 -3.06 10.32 -19.58
C GLY A 145 -2.64 11.79 -19.72
N LEU A 146 -2.64 12.54 -18.61
CA LEU A 146 -2.24 13.95 -18.59
C LEU A 146 -0.73 14.08 -18.46
N SER A 147 -0.13 15.03 -19.18
CA SER A 147 1.26 15.41 -18.95
C SER A 147 1.40 16.18 -17.63
N GLY A 148 2.61 16.23 -17.06
CA GLY A 148 2.85 17.02 -15.84
C GLY A 148 2.47 18.49 -15.96
N ALA A 149 2.56 19.08 -17.16
CA ALA A 149 2.12 20.45 -17.43
C ALA A 149 0.59 20.59 -17.41
N ASP A 150 -0.13 19.54 -17.82
CA ASP A 150 -1.60 19.52 -17.87
C ASP A 150 -2.26 19.12 -16.56
N ALA A 151 -1.46 18.63 -15.62
CA ALA A 151 -1.88 18.17 -14.30
C ALA A 151 -1.39 19.06 -13.13
N PRO A 152 -1.64 20.40 -13.16
CA PRO A 152 -1.26 21.27 -12.05
C PRO A 152 -2.05 20.92 -10.79
N VAL A 153 -1.42 21.12 -9.61
CA VAL A 153 -2.01 20.80 -8.31
C VAL A 153 -3.37 21.49 -8.07
N GLY A 154 -3.60 22.65 -8.63
CA GLY A 154 -4.87 23.38 -8.51
C GLY A 154 -6.06 22.59 -9.06
N LYS A 155 -5.88 21.75 -10.08
CA LYS A 155 -6.95 20.92 -10.62
C LYS A 155 -7.38 19.82 -9.65
N ILE A 156 -6.46 19.22 -8.89
CA ILE A 156 -6.83 18.20 -7.89
C ILE A 156 -7.61 18.84 -6.74
N PHE A 157 -7.25 20.06 -6.33
CA PHE A 157 -8.00 20.78 -5.30
C PHE A 157 -9.41 21.18 -5.77
N ASP A 158 -9.55 21.63 -7.02
CA ASP A 158 -10.86 21.92 -7.61
C ASP A 158 -11.71 20.64 -7.70
N ALA A 159 -11.12 19.51 -8.13
CA ALA A 159 -11.80 18.23 -8.16
C ALA A 159 -12.29 17.79 -6.77
N LEU A 160 -11.44 17.86 -5.75
CA LEU A 160 -11.81 17.49 -4.37
C LEU A 160 -12.98 18.36 -3.86
N LYS A 161 -12.95 19.67 -4.12
CA LYS A 161 -14.04 20.56 -3.75
C LYS A 161 -15.34 20.22 -4.47
N ARG A 162 -15.28 19.91 -5.76
CA ARG A 162 -16.46 19.48 -6.55
C ARG A 162 -17.03 18.16 -6.06
N MET A 163 -16.21 17.27 -5.53
CA MET A 163 -16.63 16.01 -4.90
C MET A 163 -17.33 16.24 -3.56
N GLY A 164 -17.19 17.41 -2.95
CA GLY A 164 -17.84 17.76 -1.68
C GLY A 164 -16.90 17.82 -0.48
N VAL A 165 -15.59 17.83 -0.71
CA VAL A 165 -14.60 18.08 0.35
C VAL A 165 -14.66 19.55 0.75
N ASP A 166 -14.79 19.82 2.05
CA ASP A 166 -14.92 21.19 2.58
C ASP A 166 -13.60 21.97 2.47
N TYR A 167 -12.49 21.32 2.85
CA TYR A 167 -11.15 21.92 2.82
C TYR A 167 -10.14 20.97 2.20
N ALA A 168 -9.30 21.49 1.33
CA ALA A 168 -8.21 20.75 0.71
C ALA A 168 -6.90 21.51 0.86
N PHE A 169 -5.86 20.85 1.39
CA PHE A 169 -4.56 21.42 1.71
C PHE A 169 -3.43 20.67 0.99
N ASP A 170 -2.39 21.43 0.63
CA ASP A 170 -1.15 20.88 0.10
C ASP A 170 -0.21 20.52 1.27
N THR A 171 0.24 19.28 1.34
CA THR A 171 1.20 18.82 2.34
C THR A 171 2.55 19.55 2.25
N VAL A 172 2.89 20.13 1.08
CA VAL A 172 4.11 20.93 0.93
C VAL A 172 4.11 22.12 1.88
N PHE A 173 2.96 22.77 2.11
CA PHE A 173 2.85 23.86 3.07
C PHE A 173 3.17 23.38 4.51
N SER A 174 2.62 22.24 4.90
CA SER A 174 2.93 21.69 6.25
C SER A 174 4.39 21.20 6.35
N ALA A 175 4.98 20.73 5.27
CA ALA A 175 6.38 20.36 5.24
C ALA A 175 7.30 21.57 5.45
N ASP A 176 7.01 22.70 4.81
CA ASP A 176 7.75 23.95 5.02
C ASP A 176 7.65 24.43 6.47
N LEU A 177 6.46 24.37 7.06
CA LEU A 177 6.25 24.70 8.46
C LEU A 177 7.04 23.77 9.41
N THR A 178 7.02 22.46 9.13
CA THR A 178 7.79 21.45 9.88
C THR A 178 9.29 21.78 9.85
N ILE A 179 9.84 22.10 8.67
CA ILE A 179 11.25 22.48 8.53
C ILE A 179 11.59 23.70 9.39
N MET A 180 10.72 24.70 9.44
CA MET A 180 10.95 25.89 10.26
C MET A 180 10.98 25.55 11.76
N GLU A 181 10.03 24.76 12.23
CA GLU A 181 9.93 24.35 13.64
C GLU A 181 11.11 23.45 14.05
N GLU A 182 11.37 22.40 13.27
CA GLU A 182 12.48 21.46 13.55
C GLU A 182 13.85 22.13 13.48
N SER A 183 14.05 23.04 12.52
CA SER A 183 15.32 23.78 12.43
C SER A 183 15.51 24.70 13.66
N THR A 184 14.46 25.33 14.12
CA THR A 184 14.50 26.18 15.32
C THR A 184 14.83 25.35 16.58
N GLU A 185 14.18 24.21 16.73
CA GLU A 185 14.45 23.26 17.81
C GLU A 185 15.89 22.73 17.75
N PHE A 186 16.34 22.32 16.56
CA PHE A 186 17.71 21.83 16.35
C PHE A 186 18.76 22.88 16.74
N ILE A 187 18.60 24.13 16.25
CA ILE A 187 19.54 25.21 16.58
C ILE A 187 19.55 25.47 18.08
N SER A 188 18.39 25.51 18.73
CA SER A 188 18.28 25.71 20.17
C SER A 188 19.02 24.63 20.96
N ARG A 189 18.76 23.37 20.64
CA ARG A 189 19.41 22.21 21.29
C ARG A 189 20.90 22.11 21.00
N PHE A 190 21.29 22.41 19.76
CA PHE A 190 22.70 22.40 19.36
C PHE A 190 23.51 23.49 20.12
N THR A 191 22.98 24.70 20.18
CA THR A 191 23.66 25.83 20.86
C THR A 191 23.69 25.68 22.38
N SER A 192 22.66 25.05 22.98
CA SER A 192 22.65 24.75 24.43
C SER A 192 23.56 23.59 24.83
N GLY A 193 24.04 22.81 23.84
CA GLY A 193 24.88 21.63 24.06
C GLY A 193 24.08 20.38 24.47
N GLU A 194 22.77 20.40 24.41
CA GLU A 194 21.89 19.26 24.75
C GLU A 194 22.09 18.07 23.80
N LEU A 195 22.52 18.34 22.56
CA LEU A 195 22.76 17.31 21.53
C LEU A 195 24.14 16.64 21.58
N LYS A 196 24.99 16.93 22.59
CA LYS A 196 26.34 16.35 22.63
C LYS A 196 26.38 14.83 22.65
N ASP A 197 25.36 14.20 23.27
CA ASP A 197 25.29 12.76 23.49
C ASP A 197 24.05 12.11 22.87
N ARG A 198 23.23 12.86 22.12
CA ARG A 198 21.98 12.36 21.53
C ARG A 198 21.79 12.92 20.12
N PRO A 199 21.83 12.06 19.08
CA PRO A 199 21.45 12.50 17.74
C PRO A 199 19.97 12.88 17.70
N MET A 200 19.64 13.84 16.86
CA MET A 200 18.28 14.22 16.52
C MET A 200 17.93 13.59 15.17
N PHE A 201 16.83 12.86 15.09
CA PHE A 201 16.30 12.20 13.89
C PHE A 201 14.97 12.81 13.51
#